data_e26d550d25411bba034deac71ff80fa0
#
_entry.id   e26d550d25411bba034deac71ff80fa0
#
_cell.length_a   1.000
_cell.length_b   1.000
_cell.length_c   1.000
_cell.angle_alpha   90.00
_cell.angle_beta   90.00
_cell.angle_gamma   90.00
#
_symmetry.space_group_name_H-M   'P 1'
#
loop_
_entity.id
_entity.type
_entity.pdbx_description
1 polymer ?
#
loop_
_entity_poly.entity_id
_entity_poly.type
_entity_poly.pdbx_seq_one_letter_code
_entity_poly.pdbx_strand_id
1 'polypeptide(L)'
;MAGVRGRTSRWAWALGVALAGATLAGCVPDIGGGGGPTATEPTVVVGDDQIRLNQIQLVGSHNSYHIAPEGTILIPLTLGGLAVPGLVEGLGNPLSLNYTHAPLPTQLQRGVRTFELDVYADPLGGRFSVPRLVELFNVQQPNIPPGLDQPGLKVLHIADVDFLTTCVTLQACLGQIRTWSDAHPDHLLIVIDVELKGEGLGLPAELGFTPIVPFDGPQLDAVDAELRAAIGDRLITPDDVRQGASTLREAITTTGWPTVAESRGKVLVFLDNEGLRSSYLSGHPTLEGRAMFTSSVPGQADAAIIKENTPNDGATIRSLVEQGYIVRTRADDDTVPDPSVARREIALASGAQIVHTDYPPGEPRFNTGYQVTFGTKV
;
A
#
# COMPACT_ATOMS: atom_id res chain seq x y z
N MET A 1 -19.11 52.44 -22.64
CA MET A 1 -20.26 52.78 -21.75
C MET A 1 -20.29 51.74 -20.64
N ALA A 2 -20.26 52.26 -19.39
CA ALA A 2 -20.56 51.69 -18.10
C ALA A 2 -19.90 50.28 -17.79
N GLY A 3 -18.97 50.05 -16.90
CA GLY A 3 -18.63 50.76 -15.66
C GLY A 3 -19.46 50.22 -14.48
N VAL A 4 -19.02 49.13 -13.83
CA VAL A 4 -19.46 48.81 -12.47
C VAL A 4 -18.26 48.36 -11.64
N ARG A 5 -17.95 49.23 -10.68
CA ARG A 5 -17.02 49.00 -9.57
C ARG A 5 -17.78 48.35 -8.41
N GLY A 6 -17.10 47.61 -7.58
CA GLY A 6 -17.61 47.41 -6.22
C GLY A 6 -17.04 46.17 -5.59
N ARG A 7 -16.33 46.21 -4.69
CA ARG A 7 -16.20 46.64 -3.27
C ARG A 7 -15.46 45.56 -2.52
N THR A 8 -14.25 45.87 -2.11
CA THR A 8 -13.48 45.17 -1.06
C THR A 8 -14.16 45.42 0.29
N SER A 9 -14.32 44.35 1.09
CA SER A 9 -14.54 44.49 2.53
C SER A 9 -13.50 43.70 3.29
N ARG A 10 -12.57 44.48 3.89
CA ARG A 10 -11.61 44.00 4.89
C ARG A 10 -12.34 43.97 6.24
N TRP A 11 -12.29 42.85 6.94
CA TRP A 11 -12.61 42.80 8.37
C TRP A 11 -11.34 42.34 9.12
N ALA A 12 -10.76 43.30 9.82
CA ALA A 12 -9.72 43.07 10.82
C ALA A 12 -10.43 42.98 12.18
N TRP A 13 -10.13 41.91 12.94
CA TRP A 13 -10.43 41.87 14.38
C TRP A 13 -9.12 41.72 15.14
N ALA A 14 -8.76 42.77 15.85
CA ALA A 14 -7.74 42.78 16.87
C ALA A 14 -8.34 42.33 18.20
N LEU A 15 -7.78 41.38 18.87
CA LEU A 15 -8.09 41.06 20.26
C LEU A 15 -6.83 41.23 21.09
N GLY A 16 -6.92 42.18 22.00
CA GLY A 16 -5.88 42.50 22.99
C GLY A 16 -5.81 41.48 24.09
N VAL A 17 -4.58 41.17 24.51
CA VAL A 17 -4.25 40.37 25.70
C VAL A 17 -4.02 41.36 26.85
N ALA A 18 -4.80 41.24 27.91
CA ALA A 18 -4.53 41.89 29.20
C ALA A 18 -3.79 40.93 30.11
N LEU A 19 -2.53 41.27 30.45
CA LEU A 19 -1.82 40.67 31.55
C LEU A 19 -2.26 41.35 32.86
N ALA A 20 -2.72 40.54 33.80
CA ALA A 20 -2.79 40.94 35.22
C ALA A 20 -1.81 40.09 36.03
N GLY A 21 -0.76 40.73 36.45
CA GLY A 21 0.15 40.16 37.44
C GLY A 21 -0.38 40.39 38.87
N ALA A 22 -0.31 39.36 39.69
CA ALA A 22 -0.43 39.49 41.14
C ALA A 22 0.62 38.59 41.80
N THR A 23 1.63 39.22 42.35
CA THR A 23 2.61 38.58 43.27
C THR A 23 2.02 38.61 44.68
N LEU A 24 1.85 37.45 45.30
CA LEU A 24 1.67 37.32 46.75
C LEU A 24 2.71 36.35 47.28
N ALA A 25 3.64 36.88 48.03
CA ALA A 25 4.58 36.13 48.84
C ALA A 25 3.79 35.67 50.12
N GLY A 26 3.73 34.37 50.33
CA GLY A 26 3.19 33.77 51.54
C GLY A 26 4.06 32.63 52.01
N CYS A 27 4.52 32.72 53.26
CA CYS A 27 5.35 31.78 53.97
C CYS A 27 4.77 30.35 53.95
N VAL A 28 5.63 29.40 53.67
CA VAL A 28 5.33 27.95 53.75
C VAL A 28 5.75 27.46 55.14
N PRO A 29 4.90 26.79 55.91
CA PRO A 29 5.38 25.87 56.94
C PRO A 29 5.68 24.51 56.31
N ASP A 30 6.85 24.03 56.58
CA ASP A 30 7.34 22.68 56.31
C ASP A 30 6.50 21.67 57.10
N ILE A 31 5.73 20.82 56.42
CA ILE A 31 5.13 19.65 57.00
C ILE A 31 5.60 18.44 56.20
N GLY A 32 6.45 17.67 56.87
CA GLY A 32 7.07 16.47 56.38
C GLY A 32 6.10 15.38 55.93
N GLY A 33 6.56 14.67 54.94
CA GLY A 33 6.48 13.22 54.77
C GLY A 33 5.14 12.59 54.61
N GLY A 34 4.93 12.06 53.47
CA GLY A 34 3.92 11.07 53.16
C GLY A 34 3.90 10.82 51.68
N GLY A 35 4.96 10.20 51.16
CA GLY A 35 4.91 9.60 49.81
C GLY A 35 3.93 8.44 49.84
N GLY A 36 2.66 8.71 49.55
CA GLY A 36 1.71 7.66 49.20
C GLY A 36 2.18 7.01 47.90
N PRO A 37 2.00 5.68 47.75
CA PRO A 37 2.34 5.01 46.52
C PRO A 37 1.50 5.64 45.39
N THR A 38 2.17 6.20 44.38
CA THR A 38 1.53 6.51 43.11
C THR A 38 0.95 5.21 42.58
N ALA A 39 -0.38 5.11 42.60
CA ALA A 39 -1.07 4.00 42.01
C ALA A 39 -0.72 4.05 40.51
N THR A 40 0.20 3.19 40.08
CA THR A 40 0.38 2.87 38.67
C THR A 40 -0.94 2.25 38.23
N GLU A 41 -1.65 2.93 37.32
CA GLU A 41 -2.80 2.32 36.69
C GLU A 41 -2.37 0.97 36.10
N PRO A 42 -3.14 -0.10 36.31
CA PRO A 42 -2.79 -1.40 35.81
C PRO A 42 -2.73 -1.29 34.26
N THR A 43 -1.56 -1.54 33.69
CA THR A 43 -1.42 -1.71 32.25
C THR A 43 -2.22 -2.95 31.89
N VAL A 44 -3.39 -2.76 31.25
CA VAL A 44 -4.18 -3.87 30.74
C VAL A 44 -3.42 -4.39 29.52
N VAL A 45 -2.81 -5.57 29.64
CA VAL A 45 -2.23 -6.29 28.50
C VAL A 45 -3.39 -7.02 27.82
N VAL A 46 -3.80 -6.53 26.65
CA VAL A 46 -4.81 -7.19 25.82
C VAL A 46 -4.11 -8.30 25.04
N GLY A 47 -4.59 -9.53 25.19
CA GLY A 47 -4.01 -10.69 24.46
C GLY A 47 -4.40 -10.69 22.98
N ASP A 48 -3.59 -11.36 22.17
CA ASP A 48 -3.83 -11.52 20.71
C ASP A 48 -5.15 -12.21 20.37
N ASP A 49 -5.69 -13.00 21.30
CA ASP A 49 -7.01 -13.64 21.22
C ASP A 49 -8.19 -12.68 21.39
N GLN A 50 -7.93 -11.47 21.86
CA GLN A 50 -8.92 -10.42 22.09
C GLN A 50 -8.86 -9.29 21.05
N ILE A 51 -7.76 -9.19 20.29
CA ILE A 51 -7.55 -8.17 19.26
C ILE A 51 -7.89 -8.75 17.88
N ARG A 52 -8.75 -8.08 17.12
CA ARG A 52 -9.10 -8.46 15.75
C ARG A 52 -8.22 -7.78 14.72
N LEU A 53 -8.15 -8.35 13.51
CA LEU A 53 -7.30 -7.84 12.41
C LEU A 53 -7.60 -6.37 12.04
N ASN A 54 -8.85 -5.95 12.15
CA ASN A 54 -9.23 -4.55 11.90
C ASN A 54 -8.94 -3.60 13.09
N GLN A 55 -8.23 -4.05 14.10
CA GLN A 55 -7.82 -3.27 15.26
C GLN A 55 -6.29 -3.08 15.35
N ILE A 56 -5.54 -3.61 14.39
CA ILE A 56 -4.09 -3.43 14.29
C ILE A 56 -3.73 -2.60 13.08
N GLN A 57 -2.60 -1.91 13.14
CA GLN A 57 -2.05 -1.15 12.03
C GLN A 57 -0.74 -1.80 11.55
N LEU A 58 -0.58 -1.92 10.24
CA LEU A 58 0.56 -2.53 9.58
C LEU A 58 1.20 -1.53 8.61
N VAL A 59 2.52 -1.40 8.66
CA VAL A 59 3.27 -0.63 7.67
C VAL A 59 3.52 -1.49 6.44
N GLY A 60 3.32 -0.89 5.28
CA GLY A 60 3.57 -1.50 3.99
C GLY A 60 4.45 -0.65 3.07
N SER A 61 5.10 -1.30 2.13
CA SER A 61 5.77 -0.64 1.02
C SER A 61 4.84 -0.59 -0.20
N HIS A 62 4.83 0.55 -0.87
CA HIS A 62 4.24 0.73 -2.18
C HIS A 62 5.23 0.25 -3.25
N ASN A 63 4.78 -0.43 -4.30
CA ASN A 63 5.65 -1.06 -5.30
C ASN A 63 6.80 -1.88 -4.67
N SER A 64 6.48 -2.79 -3.78
CA SER A 64 7.41 -3.43 -2.84
C SER A 64 8.59 -4.15 -3.47
N TYR A 65 8.48 -4.52 -4.73
CA TYR A 65 9.45 -5.26 -5.55
C TYR A 65 10.40 -4.36 -6.34
N HIS A 66 10.15 -3.03 -6.36
CA HIS A 66 10.71 -2.08 -7.31
C HIS A 66 12.24 -1.89 -7.16
N ILE A 67 12.91 -1.80 -8.30
CA ILE A 67 14.31 -1.39 -8.43
C ILE A 67 14.35 -0.23 -9.44
N ALA A 68 15.00 0.87 -9.08
CA ALA A 68 15.12 2.05 -9.92
C ALA A 68 15.62 1.72 -11.33
N PRO A 69 15.07 2.33 -12.38
CA PRO A 69 15.62 2.21 -13.74
C PRO A 69 17.08 2.64 -13.76
N GLU A 70 17.88 1.97 -14.60
CA GLU A 70 19.28 2.37 -14.79
C GLU A 70 19.39 3.80 -15.34
N GLY A 71 20.51 4.47 -15.05
CA GLY A 71 20.76 5.83 -15.54
C GLY A 71 20.68 5.96 -17.06
N THR A 72 20.97 4.88 -17.80
CA THR A 72 20.83 4.80 -19.26
C THR A 72 19.39 4.92 -19.75
N ILE A 73 18.41 4.69 -18.87
CA ILE A 73 16.98 4.87 -19.13
C ILE A 73 16.46 6.11 -18.39
N LEU A 74 16.77 6.25 -17.10
CA LEU A 74 16.24 7.32 -16.27
C LEU A 74 16.70 8.71 -16.72
N ILE A 75 17.98 8.88 -17.12
CA ILE A 75 18.50 10.18 -17.55
C ILE A 75 17.81 10.69 -18.82
N PRO A 76 17.69 9.90 -19.93
CA PRO A 76 16.94 10.33 -21.09
C PRO A 76 15.46 10.65 -20.78
N LEU A 77 14.80 9.89 -19.93
CA LEU A 77 13.43 10.16 -19.49
C LEU A 77 13.33 11.52 -18.77
N THR A 78 14.26 11.81 -17.85
CA THR A 78 14.29 13.06 -17.08
C THR A 78 14.60 14.28 -17.93
N LEU A 79 15.42 14.12 -18.97
CA LEU A 79 15.77 15.20 -19.91
C LEU A 79 14.66 15.50 -20.94
N GLY A 80 13.45 15.02 -20.73
CA GLY A 80 12.28 15.32 -21.55
C GLY A 80 11.93 14.23 -22.55
N GLY A 81 12.36 12.99 -22.30
CA GLY A 81 11.97 11.83 -23.13
C GLY A 81 12.28 12.04 -24.61
N LEU A 82 13.41 12.62 -24.94
CA LEU A 82 13.82 13.35 -26.17
C LEU A 82 13.40 12.71 -27.53
N ALA A 83 12.81 11.53 -27.53
CA ALA A 83 12.44 10.84 -28.76
C ALA A 83 11.04 10.21 -28.74
N VAL A 84 10.29 10.26 -27.64
CA VAL A 84 9.02 9.56 -27.51
C VAL A 84 7.89 10.52 -27.10
N PRO A 85 7.19 11.12 -28.07
CA PRO A 85 6.05 12.00 -27.79
C PRO A 85 5.01 11.29 -26.94
N GLY A 86 4.48 11.96 -25.91
CA GLY A 86 3.47 11.44 -25.00
C GLY A 86 3.99 10.54 -23.88
N LEU A 87 5.26 10.11 -23.92
CA LEU A 87 5.79 9.20 -22.89
C LEU A 87 5.88 9.90 -21.51
N VAL A 88 6.40 11.12 -21.48
CA VAL A 88 6.57 11.88 -20.23
C VAL A 88 5.22 12.26 -19.67
N GLU A 89 4.25 12.63 -20.50
CA GLU A 89 2.89 12.92 -20.08
C GLU A 89 2.21 11.71 -19.44
N GLY A 90 2.48 10.50 -19.95
CA GLY A 90 1.95 9.24 -19.41
C GLY A 90 2.63 8.77 -18.13
N LEU A 91 3.91 9.13 -17.92
CA LEU A 91 4.70 8.72 -16.76
C LEU A 91 4.63 9.68 -15.56
N GLY A 92 4.19 10.92 -15.78
CA GLY A 92 4.30 11.97 -14.78
C GLY A 92 5.76 12.39 -14.57
N ASN A 93 6.21 12.51 -13.31
CA ASN A 93 7.59 12.88 -12.99
C ASN A 93 8.52 11.65 -13.04
N PRO A 94 9.42 11.51 -14.05
CA PRO A 94 10.31 10.35 -14.12
C PRO A 94 11.26 10.20 -12.93
N LEU A 95 11.54 11.28 -12.20
CA LEU A 95 12.38 11.21 -11.00
C LEU A 95 11.70 10.46 -9.84
N SER A 96 10.37 10.34 -9.85
CA SER A 96 9.65 9.53 -8.86
C SER A 96 9.97 8.03 -8.99
N LEU A 97 10.50 7.59 -10.16
CA LEU A 97 10.97 6.21 -10.38
C LEU A 97 12.37 5.95 -9.78
N ASN A 98 13.07 6.99 -9.28
CA ASN A 98 14.44 6.84 -8.79
C ASN A 98 14.49 6.34 -7.34
N TYR A 99 13.99 5.15 -7.11
CA TYR A 99 14.07 4.48 -5.80
C TYR A 99 14.24 2.97 -5.96
N THR A 100 14.74 2.32 -4.93
CA THR A 100 14.89 0.87 -4.89
C THR A 100 14.49 0.36 -3.51
N HIS A 101 13.63 -0.64 -3.48
CA HIS A 101 13.32 -1.36 -2.26
C HIS A 101 14.28 -2.52 -2.03
N ALA A 102 14.52 -2.85 -0.77
CA ALA A 102 15.18 -4.10 -0.41
C ALA A 102 14.32 -5.31 -0.86
N PRO A 103 14.93 -6.48 -1.07
CA PRO A 103 14.16 -7.71 -1.33
C PRO A 103 13.09 -7.96 -0.25
N LEU A 104 11.95 -8.55 -0.64
CA LEU A 104 10.79 -8.76 0.25
C LEU A 104 11.15 -9.43 1.59
N PRO A 105 12.03 -10.46 1.66
CA PRO A 105 12.43 -11.04 2.95
C PRO A 105 13.16 -10.04 3.86
N THR A 106 13.94 -9.12 3.29
CA THR A 106 14.61 -8.06 4.06
C THR A 106 13.62 -7.04 4.60
N GLN A 107 12.62 -6.67 3.83
CA GLN A 107 11.56 -5.79 4.28
C GLN A 107 10.75 -6.45 5.41
N LEU A 108 10.43 -7.75 5.30
CA LEU A 108 9.79 -8.55 6.37
C LEU A 108 10.61 -8.54 7.67
N GLN A 109 11.94 -8.70 7.59
CA GLN A 109 12.84 -8.62 8.74
C GLN A 109 12.84 -7.25 9.39
N ARG A 110 12.60 -6.18 8.63
CA ARG A 110 12.50 -4.80 9.12
C ARG A 110 11.12 -4.45 9.68
N GLY A 111 10.19 -5.40 9.69
CA GLY A 111 8.84 -5.19 10.25
C GLY A 111 7.77 -4.75 9.24
N VAL A 112 8.08 -4.65 7.95
CA VAL A 112 7.05 -4.46 6.90
C VAL A 112 6.15 -5.68 6.87
N ARG A 113 4.84 -5.46 6.81
CA ARG A 113 3.83 -6.54 6.83
C ARG A 113 2.81 -6.42 5.70
N THR A 114 2.84 -5.35 4.92
CA THR A 114 1.97 -5.23 3.75
C THR A 114 2.80 -4.90 2.51
N PHE A 115 2.49 -5.54 1.39
CA PHE A 115 3.25 -5.45 0.15
C PHE A 115 2.32 -5.19 -1.02
N GLU A 116 2.72 -4.29 -1.92
CA GLU A 116 2.05 -4.06 -3.19
C GLU A 116 2.84 -4.69 -4.33
N LEU A 117 2.16 -5.48 -5.15
CA LEU A 117 2.74 -6.18 -6.29
C LEU A 117 1.94 -5.86 -7.56
N ASP A 118 2.59 -5.20 -8.53
CA ASP A 118 2.00 -4.91 -9.83
C ASP A 118 2.22 -6.09 -10.78
N VAL A 119 1.15 -6.62 -11.32
CA VAL A 119 1.16 -7.89 -12.03
C VAL A 119 0.70 -7.74 -13.48
N TYR A 120 1.50 -8.23 -14.41
CA TYR A 120 1.18 -8.34 -15.84
C TYR A 120 0.98 -9.79 -16.26
N ALA A 121 0.00 -10.03 -17.11
CA ALA A 121 -0.22 -11.36 -17.70
C ALA A 121 0.74 -11.60 -18.89
N ASP A 122 1.49 -12.71 -18.83
CA ASP A 122 2.33 -13.20 -19.92
C ASP A 122 2.19 -14.74 -20.07
N PRO A 123 1.01 -15.23 -20.47
CA PRO A 123 0.72 -16.66 -20.45
C PRO A 123 1.59 -17.49 -21.40
N LEU A 124 2.16 -16.88 -22.45
CA LEU A 124 3.01 -17.56 -23.42
C LEU A 124 4.51 -17.36 -23.18
N GLY A 125 4.86 -16.38 -22.35
CA GLY A 125 6.25 -15.94 -22.16
C GLY A 125 6.77 -15.05 -23.27
N GLY A 126 7.88 -14.36 -22.99
CA GLY A 126 8.62 -13.56 -23.95
C GLY A 126 8.06 -12.16 -24.23
N ARG A 127 6.87 -11.83 -23.76
CA ARG A 127 6.23 -10.52 -23.99
C ARG A 127 7.07 -9.34 -23.48
N PHE A 128 7.74 -9.52 -22.37
CA PHE A 128 8.53 -8.49 -21.68
C PHE A 128 10.04 -8.75 -21.76
N SER A 129 10.48 -9.69 -22.62
CA SER A 129 11.88 -10.13 -22.70
C SER A 129 12.84 -9.04 -23.19
N VAL A 130 12.36 -8.10 -24.00
CA VAL A 130 13.15 -6.97 -24.49
C VAL A 130 12.35 -5.69 -24.27
N PRO A 131 12.57 -4.97 -23.16
CA PRO A 131 11.84 -3.72 -22.88
C PRO A 131 12.09 -2.66 -23.96
N ARG A 132 11.03 -2.01 -24.40
CA ARG A 132 11.09 -1.09 -25.57
C ARG A 132 12.06 0.09 -25.39
N LEU A 133 12.18 0.64 -24.18
CA LEU A 133 13.13 1.74 -23.96
C LEU A 133 14.60 1.32 -24.09
N VAL A 134 14.92 0.05 -23.85
CA VAL A 134 16.26 -0.50 -24.11
C VAL A 134 16.63 -0.34 -25.57
N GLU A 135 15.71 -0.63 -26.50
CA GLU A 135 15.91 -0.47 -27.93
C GLU A 135 15.91 1.00 -28.34
N LEU A 136 14.91 1.78 -27.90
CA LEU A 136 14.76 3.20 -28.29
C LEU A 136 15.94 4.05 -27.84
N PHE A 137 16.50 3.78 -26.67
CA PHE A 137 17.66 4.52 -26.14
C PHE A 137 19.00 3.85 -26.52
N ASN A 138 18.95 2.78 -27.33
CA ASN A 138 20.14 2.05 -27.77
C ASN A 138 21.06 1.64 -26.58
N VAL A 139 20.47 1.09 -25.51
CA VAL A 139 21.21 0.66 -24.33
C VAL A 139 22.05 -0.57 -24.68
N GLN A 140 23.37 -0.45 -24.61
CA GLN A 140 24.30 -1.46 -25.16
C GLN A 140 24.41 -2.73 -24.29
N GLN A 141 24.26 -2.61 -22.99
CA GLN A 141 24.35 -3.72 -22.02
C GLN A 141 23.24 -3.55 -20.99
N PRO A 142 21.98 -3.80 -21.39
CA PRO A 142 20.88 -3.62 -20.48
C PRO A 142 20.87 -4.69 -19.40
N ASN A 143 20.58 -4.29 -18.18
CA ASN A 143 20.32 -5.20 -17.07
C ASN A 143 18.87 -5.70 -17.15
N ILE A 144 18.62 -6.70 -17.99
CA ILE A 144 17.30 -7.33 -18.12
C ILE A 144 17.19 -8.44 -17.08
N PRO A 145 16.21 -8.40 -16.16
CA PRO A 145 16.05 -9.46 -15.16
C PRO A 145 15.83 -10.83 -15.82
N PRO A 146 16.56 -11.88 -15.40
CA PRO A 146 16.36 -13.22 -15.95
C PRO A 146 14.97 -13.74 -15.62
N GLY A 147 14.30 -14.38 -16.58
CA GLY A 147 12.96 -14.95 -16.44
C GLY A 147 11.83 -14.06 -17.01
N LEU A 148 12.14 -12.86 -17.55
CA LEU A 148 11.16 -12.08 -18.29
C LEU A 148 10.73 -12.74 -19.61
N ASP A 149 11.51 -13.68 -20.10
CA ASP A 149 11.22 -14.49 -21.30
C ASP A 149 10.32 -15.71 -21.01
N GLN A 150 10.15 -16.10 -19.74
CA GLN A 150 9.38 -17.28 -19.36
C GLN A 150 7.87 -17.00 -19.30
N PRO A 151 7.00 -17.99 -19.47
CA PRO A 151 5.56 -17.85 -19.21
C PRO A 151 5.26 -17.52 -17.75
N GLY A 152 4.10 -16.88 -17.50
CA GLY A 152 3.56 -16.64 -16.17
C GLY A 152 3.25 -15.16 -15.89
N LEU A 153 2.76 -14.89 -14.70
CA LEU A 153 2.45 -13.54 -14.24
C LEU A 153 3.74 -12.80 -13.88
N LYS A 154 4.02 -11.66 -14.53
CA LYS A 154 5.22 -10.86 -14.29
C LYS A 154 4.98 -9.76 -13.27
N VAL A 155 5.97 -9.50 -12.42
CA VAL A 155 5.91 -8.41 -11.45
C VAL A 155 6.84 -7.28 -11.91
N LEU A 156 6.25 -6.22 -12.46
CA LEU A 156 6.91 -5.05 -13.03
C LEU A 156 6.07 -3.81 -12.70
N HIS A 157 6.71 -2.65 -12.56
CA HIS A 157 5.98 -1.39 -12.35
C HIS A 157 5.35 -0.86 -13.65
N ILE A 158 6.18 -0.55 -14.66
CA ILE A 158 5.70 -0.06 -15.96
C ILE A 158 6.39 -0.86 -17.05
N ALA A 159 5.63 -1.70 -17.75
CA ALA A 159 6.16 -2.49 -18.85
C ALA A 159 6.93 -1.62 -19.84
N ASP A 160 8.05 -2.14 -20.36
CA ASP A 160 8.95 -1.45 -21.30
C ASP A 160 9.76 -0.27 -20.75
N VAL A 161 9.39 0.29 -19.60
CA VAL A 161 9.96 1.54 -19.06
C VAL A 161 10.67 1.29 -17.73
N ASP A 162 9.95 0.76 -16.77
CA ASP A 162 10.37 0.53 -15.40
C ASP A 162 10.15 -0.94 -15.04
N PHE A 163 11.07 -1.75 -15.50
CA PHE A 163 10.98 -3.22 -15.55
C PHE A 163 11.90 -3.93 -14.56
N LEU A 164 12.72 -3.19 -13.80
CA LEU A 164 13.61 -3.80 -12.83
C LEU A 164 12.85 -4.16 -11.56
N THR A 165 13.09 -5.38 -11.06
CA THR A 165 12.31 -5.96 -9.96
C THR A 165 13.18 -6.89 -9.12
N THR A 166 12.87 -7.00 -7.83
CA THR A 166 13.51 -7.96 -6.91
C THR A 166 12.96 -9.38 -7.04
N CYS A 167 11.80 -9.54 -7.72
CA CYS A 167 11.18 -10.84 -7.99
C CYS A 167 10.36 -10.79 -9.28
N VAL A 168 10.83 -11.44 -10.35
CA VAL A 168 10.33 -11.29 -11.73
C VAL A 168 8.91 -11.82 -11.95
N THR A 169 8.48 -12.83 -11.19
CA THR A 169 7.16 -13.44 -11.33
C THR A 169 6.40 -13.38 -10.02
N LEU A 170 5.06 -13.36 -10.11
CA LEU A 170 4.21 -13.43 -8.91
C LEU A 170 4.57 -14.64 -8.06
N GLN A 171 4.77 -15.81 -8.69
CA GLN A 171 5.20 -17.02 -8.01
C GLN A 171 6.53 -16.85 -7.27
N ALA A 172 7.52 -16.14 -7.87
CA ALA A 172 8.81 -15.89 -7.23
C ALA A 172 8.65 -14.95 -6.01
N CYS A 173 7.84 -13.90 -6.13
CA CYS A 173 7.55 -12.99 -5.02
C CYS A 173 6.84 -13.72 -3.87
N LEU A 174 5.78 -14.46 -4.19
CA LEU A 174 5.04 -15.26 -3.21
C LEU A 174 5.91 -16.34 -2.57
N GLY A 175 6.79 -16.96 -3.34
CA GLY A 175 7.75 -17.95 -2.85
C GLY A 175 8.75 -17.38 -1.83
N GLN A 176 9.23 -16.14 -2.06
CA GLN A 176 10.06 -15.42 -1.07
C GLN A 176 9.29 -15.16 0.23
N ILE A 177 8.05 -14.68 0.13
CA ILE A 177 7.18 -14.42 1.28
C ILE A 177 6.88 -15.73 2.02
N ARG A 178 6.50 -16.79 1.29
CA ARG A 178 6.19 -18.11 1.87
C ARG A 178 7.41 -18.70 2.60
N THR A 179 8.58 -18.66 2.00
CA THR A 179 9.83 -19.18 2.62
C THR A 179 10.14 -18.44 3.92
N TRP A 180 9.99 -17.10 3.92
CA TRP A 180 10.18 -16.31 5.14
C TRP A 180 9.12 -16.63 6.20
N SER A 181 7.87 -16.75 5.80
CA SER A 181 6.73 -17.09 6.67
C SER A 181 6.90 -18.46 7.32
N ASP A 182 7.40 -19.46 6.58
CA ASP A 182 7.67 -20.80 7.11
C ASP A 182 8.77 -20.79 8.17
N ALA A 183 9.77 -19.92 8.03
CA ALA A 183 10.83 -19.74 9.01
C ALA A 183 10.41 -18.92 10.24
N HIS A 184 9.26 -18.22 10.18
CA HIS A 184 8.76 -17.34 11.24
C HIS A 184 7.26 -17.60 11.51
N PRO A 185 6.88 -18.81 11.97
CA PRO A 185 5.47 -19.25 12.00
C PRO A 185 4.54 -18.36 12.85
N ASP A 186 5.08 -17.59 13.78
CA ASP A 186 4.31 -16.72 14.70
C ASP A 186 4.26 -15.26 14.24
N HIS A 187 4.65 -14.97 12.98
CA HIS A 187 4.62 -13.59 12.47
C HIS A 187 3.19 -13.02 12.46
N LEU A 188 3.08 -11.68 12.58
CA LEU A 188 1.81 -10.98 12.35
C LEU A 188 1.36 -11.19 10.91
N LEU A 189 0.05 -11.09 10.66
CA LEU A 189 -0.54 -11.17 9.33
C LEU A 189 0.33 -10.43 8.30
N ILE A 190 0.58 -11.08 7.16
CA ILE A 190 1.13 -10.45 5.96
C ILE A 190 -0.04 -10.15 5.03
N VAL A 191 -0.12 -8.93 4.51
CA VAL A 191 -1.12 -8.55 3.52
C VAL A 191 -0.42 -8.29 2.18
N ILE A 192 -0.98 -8.81 1.10
CA ILE A 192 -0.50 -8.55 -0.26
C ILE A 192 -1.60 -7.80 -1.01
N ASP A 193 -1.26 -6.61 -1.49
CA ASP A 193 -2.04 -5.78 -2.38
C ASP A 193 -1.61 -6.11 -3.82
N VAL A 194 -2.52 -6.63 -4.64
CA VAL A 194 -2.22 -7.01 -6.02
C VAL A 194 -2.86 -6.04 -6.97
N GLU A 195 -2.03 -5.25 -7.68
CA GLU A 195 -2.48 -4.40 -8.77
C GLU A 195 -2.29 -5.12 -10.11
N LEU A 196 -3.38 -5.49 -10.78
CA LEU A 196 -3.37 -6.18 -12.07
C LEU A 196 -3.28 -5.16 -13.21
N LYS A 197 -2.14 -5.09 -13.87
CA LYS A 197 -1.86 -4.16 -14.97
C LYS A 197 -2.44 -4.70 -16.28
N GLY A 198 -3.69 -4.36 -16.57
CA GLY A 198 -4.40 -4.80 -17.77
C GLY A 198 -4.35 -3.82 -18.95
N GLU A 199 -3.68 -2.67 -18.79
CA GLU A 199 -3.60 -1.60 -19.79
C GLU A 199 -2.15 -1.13 -19.93
N GLY A 200 -1.82 -0.65 -21.16
CA GLY A 200 -0.52 -0.04 -21.44
C GLY A 200 -0.54 1.48 -21.24
N LEU A 201 0.57 2.13 -21.62
CA LEU A 201 0.76 3.58 -21.47
C LEU A 201 -0.12 4.45 -22.41
N GLY A 202 -0.98 3.86 -23.23
CA GLY A 202 -1.82 4.61 -24.20
C GLY A 202 -1.03 5.29 -25.31
N LEU A 203 0.21 4.87 -25.55
CA LEU A 203 1.09 5.42 -26.58
C LEU A 203 0.71 4.92 -27.99
N PRO A 204 1.05 5.69 -29.05
CA PRO A 204 0.82 5.25 -30.42
C PRO A 204 1.47 3.88 -30.72
N ALA A 205 0.74 3.01 -31.42
CA ALA A 205 1.18 1.64 -31.73
C ALA A 205 2.49 1.61 -32.55
N GLU A 206 2.74 2.65 -33.34
CA GLU A 206 3.93 2.82 -34.16
C GLU A 206 5.22 2.92 -33.33
N LEU A 207 5.12 3.29 -32.08
CA LEU A 207 6.26 3.34 -31.16
C LEU A 207 6.71 1.95 -30.72
N GLY A 208 5.90 0.91 -30.96
CA GLY A 208 6.24 -0.49 -30.73
C GLY A 208 6.33 -0.90 -29.26
N PHE A 209 5.63 -0.18 -28.37
CA PHE A 209 5.50 -0.61 -26.97
C PHE A 209 4.71 -1.92 -26.86
N THR A 210 5.04 -2.72 -25.88
CA THR A 210 4.46 -4.04 -25.66
C THR A 210 2.94 -3.95 -25.44
N PRO A 211 2.12 -4.62 -26.27
CA PRO A 211 0.68 -4.71 -26.05
C PRO A 211 0.40 -5.50 -24.77
N ILE A 212 -0.34 -4.91 -23.83
CA ILE A 212 -0.66 -5.54 -22.55
C ILE A 212 -1.86 -6.48 -22.70
N VAL A 213 -1.80 -7.63 -22.04
CA VAL A 213 -2.92 -8.57 -21.96
C VAL A 213 -3.89 -8.10 -20.87
N PRO A 214 -5.15 -7.81 -21.21
CA PRO A 214 -6.15 -7.46 -20.20
C PRO A 214 -6.44 -8.62 -19.24
N PHE A 215 -6.81 -8.30 -18.00
CA PHE A 215 -7.31 -9.30 -17.07
C PHE A 215 -8.82 -9.48 -17.25
N ASP A 216 -9.21 -10.64 -17.74
CA ASP A 216 -10.61 -11.09 -17.82
C ASP A 216 -10.86 -12.28 -16.88
N GLY A 217 -12.03 -12.93 -16.96
CA GLY A 217 -12.37 -14.05 -16.09
C GLY A 217 -11.30 -15.14 -16.01
N PRO A 218 -10.84 -15.72 -17.12
CA PRO A 218 -9.78 -16.74 -17.12
C PRO A 218 -8.46 -16.28 -16.50
N GLN A 219 -8.03 -15.04 -16.74
CA GLN A 219 -6.81 -14.51 -16.13
C GLN A 219 -6.99 -14.25 -14.64
N LEU A 220 -8.15 -13.80 -14.19
CA LEU A 220 -8.47 -13.62 -12.77
C LEU A 220 -8.51 -14.98 -12.04
N ASP A 221 -9.06 -16.01 -12.68
CA ASP A 221 -9.05 -17.39 -12.15
C ASP A 221 -7.61 -17.95 -12.07
N ALA A 222 -6.75 -17.61 -13.03
CA ALA A 222 -5.34 -18.01 -13.03
C ALA A 222 -4.58 -17.33 -11.87
N VAL A 223 -4.86 -16.06 -11.56
CA VAL A 223 -4.30 -15.37 -10.38
C VAL A 223 -4.71 -16.10 -9.10
N ASP A 224 -6.00 -16.41 -8.92
CA ASP A 224 -6.49 -17.16 -7.75
C ASP A 224 -5.80 -18.51 -7.60
N ALA A 225 -5.62 -19.23 -8.70
CA ALA A 225 -4.95 -20.52 -8.70
C ALA A 225 -3.47 -20.42 -8.31
N GLU A 226 -2.76 -19.40 -8.82
CA GLU A 226 -1.35 -19.17 -8.48
C GLU A 226 -1.17 -18.76 -7.02
N LEU A 227 -2.04 -17.89 -6.48
CA LEU A 227 -2.05 -17.51 -5.07
C LEU A 227 -2.26 -18.74 -4.16
N ARG A 228 -3.25 -19.57 -4.47
CA ARG A 228 -3.52 -20.79 -3.71
C ARG A 228 -2.37 -21.78 -3.76
N ALA A 229 -1.76 -21.95 -4.92
CA ALA A 229 -0.62 -22.85 -5.10
C ALA A 229 0.63 -22.40 -4.32
N ALA A 230 0.90 -21.09 -4.32
CA ALA A 230 2.11 -20.55 -3.70
C ALA A 230 1.96 -20.35 -2.18
N ILE A 231 0.81 -19.87 -1.71
CA ILE A 231 0.59 -19.54 -0.29
C ILE A 231 0.05 -20.78 0.47
N GLY A 232 -0.80 -21.57 -0.17
CA GLY A 232 -1.35 -22.81 0.39
C GLY A 232 -2.19 -22.57 1.65
N ASP A 233 -1.91 -23.35 2.69
CA ASP A 233 -2.61 -23.36 3.98
C ASP A 233 -2.46 -22.08 4.82
N ARG A 234 -1.55 -21.19 4.42
CA ARG A 234 -1.37 -19.89 5.09
C ARG A 234 -2.31 -18.81 4.57
N LEU A 235 -2.98 -19.04 3.43
CA LEU A 235 -3.89 -18.06 2.83
C LEU A 235 -5.18 -17.93 3.67
N ILE A 236 -5.52 -16.70 4.07
CA ILE A 236 -6.85 -16.34 4.55
C ILE A 236 -7.67 -15.89 3.36
N THR A 237 -8.74 -16.64 3.05
CA THR A 237 -9.67 -16.33 1.96
C THR A 237 -10.89 -15.55 2.45
N PRO A 238 -11.68 -14.93 1.56
CA PRO A 238 -12.97 -14.36 1.91
C PRO A 238 -13.92 -15.36 2.59
N ASP A 239 -13.88 -16.64 2.19
CA ASP A 239 -14.72 -17.69 2.80
C ASP A 239 -14.33 -17.97 4.26
N ASP A 240 -13.04 -17.88 4.61
CA ASP A 240 -12.55 -18.05 5.97
C ASP A 240 -13.09 -16.94 6.90
N VAL A 241 -13.29 -15.74 6.36
CA VAL A 241 -13.84 -14.60 7.10
C VAL A 241 -15.37 -14.60 7.08
N ARG A 242 -15.96 -14.93 5.93
CA ARG A 242 -17.43 -14.96 5.78
C ARG A 242 -18.08 -16.05 6.61
N GLN A 243 -17.44 -17.22 6.73
CA GLN A 243 -17.94 -18.39 7.47
C GLN A 243 -19.38 -18.72 7.08
N GLY A 244 -20.35 -18.62 8.00
CA GLY A 244 -21.76 -18.91 7.75
C GLY A 244 -22.64 -17.68 7.46
N ALA A 245 -22.06 -16.48 7.36
CA ALA A 245 -22.81 -15.26 7.06
C ALA A 245 -23.27 -15.21 5.60
N SER A 246 -24.36 -14.50 5.32
CA SER A 246 -24.91 -14.39 3.95
C SER A 246 -24.03 -13.54 3.05
N THR A 247 -23.29 -12.59 3.61
CA THR A 247 -22.35 -11.72 2.88
C THR A 247 -21.07 -11.52 3.67
N LEU A 248 -20.00 -11.18 2.97
CA LEU A 248 -18.73 -10.85 3.62
C LEU A 248 -18.88 -9.61 4.53
N ARG A 249 -19.62 -8.61 4.05
CA ARG A 249 -19.93 -7.41 4.86
C ARG A 249 -20.69 -7.76 6.15
N GLU A 250 -21.69 -8.64 6.08
CA GLU A 250 -22.40 -9.10 7.28
C GLU A 250 -21.44 -9.75 8.27
N ALA A 251 -20.54 -10.62 7.81
CA ALA A 251 -19.56 -11.28 8.66
C ALA A 251 -18.70 -10.29 9.43
N ILE A 252 -18.09 -9.32 8.75
CA ILE A 252 -17.17 -8.36 9.42
C ILE A 252 -17.89 -7.40 10.36
N THR A 253 -19.19 -7.14 10.15
CA THR A 253 -19.98 -6.22 10.99
C THR A 253 -20.71 -6.90 12.15
N THR A 254 -20.85 -8.23 12.14
CA THR A 254 -21.54 -9.02 13.18
C THR A 254 -20.57 -9.90 13.98
N THR A 255 -19.95 -10.87 13.31
CA THR A 255 -18.96 -11.77 13.90
C THR A 255 -17.61 -11.07 14.07
N GLY A 256 -17.25 -10.19 13.11
CA GLY A 256 -16.00 -9.47 13.03
C GLY A 256 -14.90 -10.27 12.33
N TRP A 257 -13.76 -9.64 12.13
CA TRP A 257 -12.56 -10.25 11.58
C TRP A 257 -11.97 -11.32 12.53
N PRO A 258 -11.19 -12.28 12.01
CA PRO A 258 -10.38 -13.17 12.82
C PRO A 258 -9.51 -12.38 13.80
N THR A 259 -9.17 -12.99 14.94
CA THR A 259 -8.26 -12.42 15.90
C THR A 259 -6.81 -12.44 15.40
N VAL A 260 -5.95 -11.65 16.03
CA VAL A 260 -4.50 -11.67 15.76
C VAL A 260 -3.94 -13.07 16.01
N ALA A 261 -4.37 -13.73 17.08
CA ALA A 261 -3.96 -15.10 17.42
C ALA A 261 -4.31 -16.10 16.30
N GLU A 262 -5.54 -16.04 15.78
CA GLU A 262 -5.99 -16.91 14.67
C GLU A 262 -5.27 -16.62 13.34
N SER A 263 -4.70 -15.41 13.20
CA SER A 263 -4.10 -14.92 11.96
C SER A 263 -2.57 -14.93 11.97
N ARG A 264 -1.94 -15.37 13.07
CA ARG A 264 -0.48 -15.52 13.09
C ARG A 264 -0.01 -16.55 12.08
N GLY A 265 1.08 -16.24 11.40
CA GLY A 265 1.63 -17.08 10.34
C GLY A 265 0.79 -17.12 9.07
N LYS A 266 -0.21 -16.27 8.93
CA LYS A 266 -1.12 -16.25 7.77
C LYS A 266 -0.82 -15.08 6.81
N VAL A 267 -1.35 -15.21 5.60
CA VAL A 267 -1.25 -14.23 4.50
C VAL A 267 -2.65 -13.94 4.00
N LEU A 268 -2.98 -12.68 3.77
CA LEU A 268 -4.23 -12.22 3.16
C LEU A 268 -3.87 -11.49 1.87
N VAL A 269 -4.66 -11.67 0.83
CA VAL A 269 -4.44 -11.00 -0.47
C VAL A 269 -5.70 -10.24 -0.86
N PHE A 270 -5.53 -9.04 -1.40
CA PHE A 270 -6.65 -8.29 -1.98
C PHE A 270 -6.28 -7.68 -3.35
N LEU A 271 -7.30 -7.56 -4.20
CA LEU A 271 -7.23 -6.93 -5.51
C LEU A 271 -7.32 -5.41 -5.35
N ASP A 272 -6.28 -4.68 -5.76
CA ASP A 272 -6.25 -3.22 -5.71
C ASP A 272 -7.23 -2.57 -6.68
N ASN A 273 -7.39 -3.17 -7.86
CA ASN A 273 -8.14 -2.60 -8.99
C ASN A 273 -9.65 -2.54 -8.76
N GLU A 274 -10.18 -1.37 -8.42
CA GLU A 274 -11.63 -1.14 -8.33
C GLU A 274 -12.36 -1.41 -9.66
N GLY A 275 -11.73 -1.09 -10.79
CA GLY A 275 -12.27 -1.33 -12.14
C GLY A 275 -12.45 -2.81 -12.49
N LEU A 276 -11.64 -3.71 -11.93
CA LEU A 276 -11.74 -5.15 -12.16
C LEU A 276 -12.69 -5.86 -11.16
N ARG A 277 -13.13 -5.15 -10.13
CA ARG A 277 -13.98 -5.71 -9.06
C ARG A 277 -15.21 -6.39 -9.62
N SER A 278 -15.94 -5.77 -10.55
CA SER A 278 -17.18 -6.36 -11.13
C SER A 278 -16.91 -7.67 -11.88
N SER A 279 -15.80 -7.76 -12.60
CA SER A 279 -15.38 -8.97 -13.31
C SER A 279 -14.98 -10.07 -12.32
N TYR A 280 -14.28 -9.71 -11.24
CA TYR A 280 -13.86 -10.65 -10.20
C TYR A 280 -15.04 -11.21 -9.39
N LEU A 281 -16.10 -10.41 -9.19
CA LEU A 281 -17.35 -10.81 -8.52
C LEU A 281 -18.30 -11.62 -9.41
N SER A 282 -18.03 -11.75 -10.72
CA SER A 282 -18.92 -12.46 -11.63
C SER A 282 -19.08 -13.94 -11.22
N GLY A 283 -20.29 -14.32 -10.84
CA GLY A 283 -20.58 -15.65 -10.26
C GLY A 283 -20.23 -15.84 -8.78
N HIS A 284 -19.64 -14.81 -8.14
CA HIS A 284 -19.12 -14.83 -6.77
C HIS A 284 -19.51 -13.55 -6.01
N PRO A 285 -20.81 -13.24 -5.83
CA PRO A 285 -21.26 -11.90 -5.41
C PRO A 285 -20.79 -11.45 -4.02
N THR A 286 -20.35 -12.38 -3.19
CA THR A 286 -19.70 -12.12 -1.90
C THR A 286 -18.36 -12.84 -1.77
N LEU A 287 -17.66 -12.99 -2.92
CA LEU A 287 -16.33 -13.60 -3.06
C LEU A 287 -16.28 -15.10 -2.70
N GLU A 288 -17.39 -15.83 -2.88
CA GLU A 288 -17.45 -17.28 -2.63
C GLU A 288 -16.43 -18.01 -3.51
N GLY A 289 -15.54 -18.79 -2.91
CA GLY A 289 -14.51 -19.55 -3.59
C GLY A 289 -13.35 -18.73 -4.17
N ARG A 290 -13.34 -17.40 -4.04
CA ARG A 290 -12.25 -16.53 -4.47
C ARG A 290 -11.06 -16.58 -3.50
N ALA A 291 -9.86 -16.33 -4.00
CA ALA A 291 -8.64 -16.28 -3.20
C ALA A 291 -8.39 -14.89 -2.61
N MET A 292 -8.79 -13.83 -3.32
CA MET A 292 -8.55 -12.44 -2.92
C MET A 292 -9.80 -11.77 -2.37
N PHE A 293 -9.60 -10.86 -1.43
CA PHE A 293 -10.56 -9.80 -1.14
C PHE A 293 -10.52 -8.76 -2.27
N THR A 294 -11.38 -7.76 -2.23
CA THR A 294 -11.42 -6.67 -3.21
C THR A 294 -11.25 -5.32 -2.54
N SER A 295 -10.66 -4.34 -3.23
CA SER A 295 -10.91 -2.93 -2.96
C SER A 295 -12.36 -2.65 -3.30
N SER A 296 -13.21 -2.66 -2.27
CA SER A 296 -14.66 -2.62 -2.44
C SER A 296 -15.23 -1.23 -2.15
N VAL A 297 -16.53 -1.10 -2.34
CA VAL A 297 -17.30 0.12 -2.00
C VAL A 297 -18.07 -0.13 -0.70
N PRO A 298 -18.03 0.80 0.26
CA PRO A 298 -18.74 0.62 1.52
C PRO A 298 -20.21 0.24 1.33
N GLY A 299 -20.70 -0.72 2.09
CA GLY A 299 -22.09 -1.17 2.02
C GLY A 299 -22.37 -2.30 1.03
N GLN A 300 -21.46 -2.63 0.12
CA GLN A 300 -21.62 -3.75 -0.82
C GLN A 300 -21.44 -5.11 -0.13
N ALA A 301 -21.98 -6.18 -0.74
CA ALA A 301 -21.97 -7.52 -0.14
C ALA A 301 -20.56 -8.09 0.07
N ASP A 302 -19.62 -7.78 -0.83
CA ASP A 302 -18.20 -8.17 -0.78
C ASP A 302 -17.33 -7.21 0.04
N ALA A 303 -17.90 -6.12 0.59
CA ALA A 303 -17.13 -5.07 1.24
C ALA A 303 -16.54 -5.54 2.57
N ALA A 304 -15.22 -5.68 2.59
CA ALA A 304 -14.42 -5.96 3.77
C ALA A 304 -13.16 -5.06 3.82
N ILE A 305 -12.54 -4.82 2.67
CA ILE A 305 -11.38 -3.94 2.53
C ILE A 305 -11.77 -2.74 1.67
N ILE A 306 -11.42 -1.54 2.12
CA ILE A 306 -11.68 -0.27 1.42
C ILE A 306 -10.36 0.45 1.17
N LYS A 307 -10.16 0.90 -0.07
CA LYS A 307 -9.00 1.72 -0.44
C LYS A 307 -9.35 3.21 -0.31
N GLU A 308 -8.60 3.91 0.53
CA GLU A 308 -8.68 5.37 0.69
C GLU A 308 -7.26 5.94 0.68
N ASN A 309 -6.70 6.08 -0.53
CA ASN A 309 -5.29 6.43 -0.73
C ASN A 309 -4.92 7.81 -0.19
N THR A 310 -5.87 8.74 -0.15
CA THR A 310 -5.64 10.10 0.33
C THR A 310 -6.22 10.26 1.72
N PRO A 311 -5.40 10.32 2.78
CA PRO A 311 -5.92 10.34 4.14
C PRO A 311 -6.66 11.64 4.49
N ASN A 312 -6.51 12.73 3.70
CA ASN A 312 -7.13 14.04 3.93
C ASN A 312 -6.93 14.51 5.38
N ASP A 313 -7.99 14.55 6.17
CA ASP A 313 -7.98 14.82 7.62
C ASP A 313 -8.17 13.53 8.48
N GLY A 314 -8.22 12.39 7.85
CA GLY A 314 -8.43 11.08 8.46
C GLY A 314 -9.88 10.78 8.86
N ALA A 315 -10.84 11.69 8.68
CA ALA A 315 -12.20 11.51 9.15
C ALA A 315 -12.95 10.39 8.42
N THR A 316 -12.82 10.34 7.10
CA THR A 316 -13.41 9.27 6.27
C THR A 316 -12.86 7.92 6.68
N ILE A 317 -11.53 7.80 6.84
CA ILE A 317 -10.87 6.54 7.26
C ILE A 317 -11.38 6.12 8.63
N ARG A 318 -11.40 7.00 9.63
CA ARG A 318 -11.94 6.67 10.97
C ARG A 318 -13.37 6.15 10.90
N SER A 319 -14.23 6.80 10.12
CA SER A 319 -15.62 6.36 9.94
C SER A 319 -15.72 4.97 9.30
N LEU A 320 -14.85 4.62 8.35
CA LEU A 320 -14.81 3.29 7.74
C LEU A 320 -14.30 2.23 8.74
N VAL A 321 -13.27 2.55 9.50
CA VAL A 321 -12.73 1.67 10.55
C VAL A 321 -13.79 1.40 11.63
N GLU A 322 -14.53 2.41 12.09
CA GLU A 322 -15.64 2.28 13.04
C GLU A 322 -16.77 1.38 12.51
N GLN A 323 -16.94 1.30 11.19
CA GLN A 323 -17.88 0.39 10.54
C GLN A 323 -17.36 -1.05 10.41
N GLY A 324 -16.13 -1.34 10.85
CA GLY A 324 -15.53 -2.67 10.85
C GLY A 324 -14.69 -3.01 9.62
N TYR A 325 -14.55 -2.11 8.66
CA TYR A 325 -13.69 -2.35 7.50
C TYR A 325 -12.20 -2.32 7.84
N ILE A 326 -11.40 -3.07 7.10
CA ILE A 326 -9.96 -2.81 6.98
C ILE A 326 -9.79 -1.72 5.91
N VAL A 327 -9.00 -0.69 6.23
CA VAL A 327 -8.77 0.43 5.31
C VAL A 327 -7.30 0.48 4.92
N ARG A 328 -7.05 0.58 3.62
CA ARG A 328 -5.74 0.86 3.02
C ARG A 328 -5.62 2.35 2.74
N THR A 329 -4.50 2.96 3.16
CA THR A 329 -4.17 4.36 2.83
C THR A 329 -2.69 4.51 2.49
N ARG A 330 -2.29 5.68 1.97
CA ARG A 330 -0.88 6.03 1.69
C ARG A 330 -0.41 7.16 2.58
N ALA A 331 0.75 6.98 3.22
CA ALA A 331 1.40 7.98 4.05
C ALA A 331 2.08 9.09 3.24
N ASP A 332 2.39 8.81 1.98
CA ASP A 332 3.00 9.70 0.99
C ASP A 332 2.36 9.50 -0.39
N ASP A 333 2.58 10.43 -1.32
CA ASP A 333 2.00 10.34 -2.67
C ASP A 333 2.96 9.70 -3.65
N ASP A 334 4.20 10.23 -3.69
CA ASP A 334 5.25 9.82 -4.62
C ASP A 334 6.61 9.80 -3.90
N THR A 335 7.57 9.13 -4.52
CA THR A 335 8.97 9.19 -4.09
C THR A 335 9.56 10.55 -4.47
N VAL A 336 9.55 11.49 -3.53
CA VAL A 336 10.02 12.86 -3.71
C VAL A 336 11.04 13.25 -2.65
N PRO A 337 11.95 14.23 -2.94
CA PRO A 337 12.96 14.67 -1.95
C PRO A 337 12.39 15.30 -0.68
N ASP A 338 11.15 15.79 -0.71
CA ASP A 338 10.49 16.45 0.43
C ASP A 338 9.08 15.86 0.67
N PRO A 339 9.00 14.64 1.22
CA PRO A 339 7.73 13.99 1.49
C PRO A 339 6.98 14.68 2.65
N SER A 340 5.67 14.72 2.55
CA SER A 340 4.81 15.42 3.53
C SER A 340 4.75 14.71 4.88
N VAL A 341 5.41 15.29 5.88
CA VAL A 341 5.32 14.83 7.28
C VAL A 341 3.86 14.93 7.79
N ALA A 342 3.16 16.01 7.46
CA ALA A 342 1.78 16.20 7.89
C ALA A 342 0.85 15.10 7.35
N ARG A 343 1.00 14.71 6.07
CA ARG A 343 0.23 13.61 5.48
C ARG A 343 0.53 12.29 6.19
N ARG A 344 1.81 11.99 6.46
CA ARG A 344 2.21 10.80 7.23
C ARG A 344 1.54 10.75 8.58
N GLU A 345 1.60 11.84 9.36
CA GLU A 345 0.97 11.89 10.70
C GLU A 345 -0.55 11.68 10.64
N ILE A 346 -1.21 12.25 9.63
CA ILE A 346 -2.65 12.03 9.42
C ILE A 346 -2.92 10.57 9.07
N ALA A 347 -2.14 9.97 8.16
CA ALA A 347 -2.30 8.56 7.79
C ALA A 347 -2.14 7.64 8.99
N LEU A 348 -1.09 7.82 9.80
CA LEU A 348 -0.84 7.03 11.01
C LEU A 348 -1.91 7.22 12.08
N ALA A 349 -2.42 8.45 12.25
CA ALA A 349 -3.47 8.77 13.24
C ALA A 349 -4.90 8.44 12.75
N SER A 350 -5.07 8.07 11.48
CA SER A 350 -6.38 7.77 10.91
C SER A 350 -7.01 6.48 11.42
N GLY A 351 -6.18 5.54 11.92
CA GLY A 351 -6.60 4.20 12.32
C GLY A 351 -6.65 3.20 11.16
N ALA A 352 -6.24 3.58 9.94
CA ALA A 352 -6.13 2.64 8.82
C ALA A 352 -5.24 1.45 9.18
N GLN A 353 -5.67 0.24 8.85
CA GLN A 353 -4.94 -1.00 9.15
C GLN A 353 -3.75 -1.20 8.22
N ILE A 354 -3.83 -0.72 6.98
CA ILE A 354 -2.78 -0.84 5.96
C ILE A 354 -2.30 0.56 5.61
N VAL A 355 -1.05 0.89 5.98
CA VAL A 355 -0.44 2.18 5.67
C VAL A 355 0.74 1.96 4.74
N HIS A 356 0.54 2.16 3.44
CA HIS A 356 1.56 2.06 2.42
C HIS A 356 2.42 3.32 2.33
N THR A 357 3.69 3.13 1.97
CA THR A 357 4.68 4.21 1.84
C THR A 357 5.77 3.84 0.84
N ASP A 358 6.36 4.85 0.21
CA ASP A 358 7.61 4.73 -0.54
C ASP A 358 8.86 4.77 0.37
N TYR A 359 8.67 4.99 1.68
CA TYR A 359 9.74 5.14 2.67
C TYR A 359 9.58 4.15 3.84
N PRO A 360 9.58 2.84 3.58
CA PRO A 360 9.38 1.83 4.62
C PRO A 360 10.56 1.77 5.60
N PRO A 361 10.42 1.08 6.73
CA PRO A 361 11.45 0.95 7.75
C PRO A 361 12.81 0.50 7.17
N GLY A 362 13.87 1.25 7.51
CA GLY A 362 15.23 0.96 7.09
C GLY A 362 15.57 1.36 5.65
N GLU A 363 14.73 2.17 5.01
CA GLU A 363 14.95 2.70 3.66
C GLU A 363 14.81 4.25 3.62
N PRO A 364 15.65 4.98 4.38
CA PRO A 364 15.66 6.44 4.29
C PRO A 364 16.15 6.85 2.90
N ARG A 365 15.47 7.83 2.29
CA ARG A 365 15.82 8.37 0.97
C ARG A 365 16.15 9.85 1.08
N PHE A 366 16.89 10.35 0.12
CA PHE A 366 17.23 11.78 -0.01
C PHE A 366 17.87 12.42 1.23
N ASN A 367 18.45 11.61 2.14
CA ASN A 367 19.02 12.06 3.43
C ASN A 367 18.08 12.89 4.31
N THR A 368 16.77 12.74 4.15
CA THR A 368 15.74 13.47 4.91
C THR A 368 15.48 12.86 6.29
N GLY A 369 15.84 11.59 6.49
CA GLY A 369 15.44 10.82 7.67
C GLY A 369 13.94 10.48 7.69
N TYR A 370 13.16 10.85 6.67
CA TYR A 370 11.74 10.48 6.58
C TYR A 370 11.59 8.98 6.42
N GLN A 371 10.81 8.38 7.27
CA GLN A 371 10.37 6.98 7.23
C GLN A 371 8.98 6.87 7.84
N VAL A 372 8.24 5.82 7.46
CA VAL A 372 6.95 5.47 8.06
C VAL A 372 7.14 4.25 8.94
N THR A 373 6.93 4.43 10.24
CA THR A 373 7.04 3.38 11.26
C THR A 373 6.00 3.62 12.35
N PHE A 374 5.53 2.58 12.99
CA PHE A 374 4.69 2.68 14.19
C PHE A 374 5.51 2.77 15.51
N GLY A 375 6.84 2.91 15.42
CA GLY A 375 7.73 2.91 16.58
C GLY A 375 7.87 1.51 17.20
N THR A 376 8.56 1.43 18.34
CA THR A 376 8.81 0.15 19.05
C THR A 376 7.69 -0.27 20.01
N LYS A 377 6.52 0.34 19.93
CA LYS A 377 5.35 -0.07 20.72
C LYS A 377 4.52 -1.06 19.90
N VAL A 378 4.85 -2.31 20.01
CA VAL A 378 3.98 -3.44 19.74
C VAL A 378 3.50 -3.95 21.08
#